data_44176f721cb5138ddc2e4d58047b7ed5
#
_entry.id   44176f721cb5138ddc2e4d58047b7ed5
#
_cell.length_a   1.000
_cell.length_b   1.000
_cell.length_c   1.000
_cell.angle_alpha   90.00
_cell.angle_beta   90.00
_cell.angle_gamma   90.00
#
_symmetry.space_group_name_H-M   'P 1'
#
loop_
_entity.id
_entity.type
_entity.pdbx_description
1 polymer ?
#
loop_
_entity_poly.entity_id
_entity_poly.type
_entity_poly.pdbx_seq_one_letter_code
_entity_poly.pdbx_strand_id
1 'polypeptide(L)' 'MKVNSTNENASVLLDLLNTHDSVDISEVSTIVGSSCDIISIINSDKFTGFNTSNLVVIDEIDNSKLNILHANTTGTIEQQ' A
#
# COMPACT_ATOMS: atom_id res chain seq x y z
N MET A 1 11.81 -4.36 -9.71
CA MET A 1 11.66 -5.49 -8.77
C MET A 1 10.20 -5.87 -8.69
N LYS A 2 9.90 -7.15 -8.62
CA LYS A 2 8.52 -7.63 -8.46
C LYS A 2 8.38 -8.38 -7.14
N VAL A 3 7.33 -8.04 -6.38
CA VAL A 3 7.00 -8.71 -5.12
C VAL A 3 6.03 -9.84 -5.43
N ASN A 4 6.40 -11.07 -5.04
CA ASN A 4 5.60 -12.26 -5.34
C ASN A 4 4.74 -12.74 -4.17
N SER A 5 4.73 -12.01 -3.06
CA SER A 5 3.91 -12.33 -1.90
C SER A 5 2.49 -11.82 -2.08
N THR A 6 1.51 -12.53 -1.52
CA THR A 6 0.11 -12.09 -1.56
C THR A 6 -0.20 -11.08 -0.46
N ASN A 7 0.51 -11.14 0.68
CA ASN A 7 0.33 -10.22 1.79
C ASN A 7 1.67 -9.60 2.15
N GLU A 8 1.71 -8.29 2.30
CA GLU A 8 2.93 -7.59 2.65
C GLU A 8 2.62 -6.43 3.61
N ASN A 9 3.60 -6.10 4.45
CA ASN A 9 3.54 -4.91 5.29
C ASN A 9 3.98 -3.69 4.49
N ALA A 10 3.29 -2.57 4.69
CA ALA A 10 3.63 -1.33 4.01
C ALA A 10 5.05 -0.88 4.31
N SER A 11 5.50 -1.04 5.57
CA SER A 11 6.87 -0.66 5.94
C SER A 11 7.92 -1.50 5.21
N VAL A 12 7.65 -2.77 4.98
CA VAL A 12 8.56 -3.64 4.21
C VAL A 12 8.63 -3.18 2.76
N LEU A 13 7.48 -2.85 2.17
CA LEU A 13 7.45 -2.35 0.79
C LEU A 13 8.22 -1.04 0.66
N LEU A 14 8.06 -0.13 1.61
CA LEU A 14 8.80 1.14 1.58
C LEU A 14 10.31 0.93 1.70
N ASP A 15 10.75 -0.05 2.51
CA ASP A 15 12.16 -0.37 2.64
C ASP A 15 12.78 -0.83 1.33
N LEU A 16 12.01 -1.47 0.46
CA LEU A 16 12.53 -1.92 -0.83
C LEU A 16 12.98 -0.76 -1.71
N LEU A 17 12.44 0.42 -1.52
CA LEU A 17 12.86 1.61 -2.27
C LEU A 17 14.27 2.07 -1.94
N ASN A 18 14.85 1.60 -0.83
CA ASN A 18 16.24 1.90 -0.49
C ASN A 18 17.24 1.20 -1.40
N THR A 19 16.83 0.10 -2.02
CA THR A 19 17.72 -0.73 -2.86
C THR A 19 17.20 -0.90 -4.29
N HIS A 20 15.95 -0.48 -4.57
CA HIS A 20 15.33 -0.63 -5.88
C HIS A 20 14.70 0.69 -6.33
N ASP A 21 14.83 1.01 -7.60
CA ASP A 21 14.26 2.23 -8.17
C ASP A 21 12.75 2.14 -8.40
N SER A 22 12.24 0.93 -8.57
CA SER A 22 10.82 0.70 -8.75
C SER A 22 10.44 -0.68 -8.20
N VAL A 23 9.19 -0.80 -7.75
CA VAL A 23 8.68 -2.03 -7.16
C VAL A 23 7.32 -2.32 -7.76
N ASP A 24 7.16 -3.52 -8.34
CA ASP A 24 5.88 -4.00 -8.87
C ASP A 24 5.18 -4.79 -7.77
N ILE A 25 4.03 -4.30 -7.33
CA ILE A 25 3.21 -4.94 -6.29
C ILE A 25 1.87 -5.43 -6.84
N SER A 26 1.79 -5.67 -8.15
CA SER A 26 0.56 -6.14 -8.79
C SER A 26 0.07 -7.48 -8.27
N GLU A 27 0.97 -8.32 -7.73
CA GLU A 27 0.60 -9.61 -7.14
C GLU A 27 0.33 -9.54 -5.64
N VAL A 28 0.55 -8.40 -5.01
CA VAL A 28 0.25 -8.22 -3.59
C VAL A 28 -1.25 -7.93 -3.45
N SER A 29 -1.97 -8.90 -2.91
CA SER A 29 -3.42 -8.77 -2.74
C SER A 29 -3.80 -7.90 -1.56
N THR A 30 -2.99 -7.92 -0.49
CA THR A 30 -3.29 -7.21 0.74
C THR A 30 -2.04 -6.51 1.26
N ILE A 31 -2.18 -5.24 1.59
CA ILE A 31 -1.12 -4.42 2.20
C ILE A 31 -1.58 -4.04 3.60
N VAL A 32 -0.76 -4.35 4.59
CA VAL A 32 -1.03 -4.08 6.00
C VAL A 32 -0.05 -3.03 6.49
N GLY A 33 -0.53 -1.98 7.12
CA GLY A 33 0.37 -0.98 7.67
C GLY A 33 -0.36 0.20 8.27
N SER A 34 0.42 1.16 8.76
CA SER A 34 -0.13 2.41 9.25
C SER A 34 -0.67 3.24 8.08
N SER A 35 -1.61 4.13 8.38
CA SER A 35 -2.16 5.02 7.36
C SER A 35 -1.06 5.86 6.69
N CYS A 36 -0.07 6.30 7.45
CA CYS A 36 1.05 7.09 6.91
C CYS A 36 1.87 6.28 5.92
N ASP A 37 2.19 5.02 6.25
CA ASP A 37 2.96 4.16 5.36
C ASP A 37 2.21 3.83 4.09
N ILE A 38 0.93 3.53 4.21
CA ILE A 38 0.09 3.22 3.04
C ILE A 38 -0.02 4.44 2.13
N ILE A 39 -0.24 5.61 2.70
CA ILE A 39 -0.31 6.85 1.91
C ILE A 39 1.04 7.17 1.26
N SER A 40 2.14 6.87 1.93
CA SER A 40 3.47 7.03 1.32
C SER A 40 3.64 6.15 0.09
N ILE A 41 3.11 4.93 0.10
CA ILE A 41 3.11 4.06 -1.07
C ILE A 41 2.27 4.67 -2.19
N ILE A 42 1.09 5.17 -1.87
CA ILE A 42 0.21 5.80 -2.86
C ILE A 42 0.86 7.01 -3.50
N ASN A 43 1.54 7.84 -2.72
CA ASN A 43 2.16 9.06 -3.20
C ASN A 43 3.49 8.82 -3.92
N SER A 44 4.03 7.61 -3.81
CA SER A 44 5.26 7.24 -4.50
C SER A 44 4.94 6.70 -5.88
N ASP A 45 5.48 7.32 -6.92
CA ASP A 45 5.33 6.83 -8.30
C ASP A 45 6.25 5.65 -8.61
N LYS A 46 6.96 5.14 -7.61
CA LYS A 46 7.86 4.00 -7.76
C LYS A 46 7.15 2.65 -7.57
N PHE A 47 5.95 2.64 -7.02
CA PHE A 47 5.15 1.42 -6.91
C PHE A 47 4.17 1.31 -8.07
N THR A 48 4.09 0.11 -8.66
CA THR A 48 3.16 -0.19 -9.75
C THR A 48 2.22 -1.33 -9.34
N GLY A 49 1.00 -1.32 -9.88
CA GLY A 49 0.03 -2.38 -9.61
C GLY A 49 -0.72 -2.24 -8.30
N PHE A 50 -0.67 -1.09 -7.67
CA PHE A 50 -1.30 -0.84 -6.37
C PHE A 50 -2.82 -0.81 -6.42
N ASN A 51 -3.41 -0.40 -7.51
CA ASN A 51 -4.80 0.03 -7.60
C ASN A 51 -5.85 -1.06 -7.35
N THR A 52 -5.45 -2.31 -7.24
CA THR A 52 -6.36 -3.42 -6.93
C THR A 52 -6.12 -4.04 -5.55
N SER A 53 -5.16 -3.53 -4.79
CA SER A 53 -4.80 -4.11 -3.49
C SER A 53 -5.84 -3.80 -2.43
N ASN A 54 -6.08 -4.78 -1.55
CA ASN A 54 -6.84 -4.56 -0.31
C ASN A 54 -5.92 -3.95 0.73
N LEU A 55 -6.45 -3.08 1.56
CA LEU A 55 -5.66 -2.37 2.57
C LEU A 55 -6.17 -2.71 3.96
N VAL A 56 -5.24 -2.98 4.88
CA VAL A 56 -5.55 -3.17 6.30
C VAL A 56 -4.77 -2.10 7.06
N VAL A 57 -5.50 -1.15 7.64
CA VAL A 57 -4.92 -0.02 8.37
C VAL A 57 -4.86 -0.38 9.85
N ILE A 58 -3.66 -0.36 10.42
CA ILE A 58 -3.45 -0.80 11.81
C ILE A 58 -3.54 0.31 12.84
N ASP A 59 -3.68 1.57 12.40
CA ASP A 59 -3.87 2.72 13.27
C ASP A 59 -5.17 3.43 12.93
N GLU A 60 -5.51 4.47 13.67
CA GLU A 60 -6.68 5.27 13.36
C GLU A 60 -6.46 6.07 12.09
N ILE A 61 -7.49 6.17 11.27
CA ILE A 61 -7.46 6.91 10.03
C ILE A 61 -8.64 7.90 10.01
N ASP A 62 -8.37 9.15 9.65
CA ASP A 62 -9.43 10.14 9.50
C ASP A 62 -10.10 10.03 8.12
N ASN A 63 -11.22 10.73 7.95
CA ASN A 63 -11.98 10.65 6.71
C ASN A 63 -11.20 11.19 5.50
N SER A 64 -10.35 12.17 5.70
CA SER A 64 -9.52 12.72 4.61
C SER A 64 -8.57 11.66 4.06
N LYS A 65 -7.89 10.93 4.96
CA LYS A 65 -6.99 9.85 4.56
C LYS A 65 -7.75 8.68 3.96
N LEU A 66 -8.89 8.33 4.54
CA LEU A 66 -9.72 7.25 4.02
C LEU A 66 -10.17 7.54 2.58
N ASN A 67 -10.54 8.77 2.29
CA ASN A 67 -10.91 9.18 0.93
C ASN A 67 -9.75 9.04 -0.05
N ILE A 68 -8.54 9.33 0.39
CA ILE A 68 -7.34 9.14 -0.44
C ILE A 68 -7.16 7.66 -0.78
N LEU A 69 -7.34 6.77 0.20
CA LEU A 69 -7.21 5.33 -0.03
C LEU A 69 -8.29 4.83 -1.00
N HIS A 70 -9.54 5.25 -0.80
CA HIS A 70 -10.63 4.85 -1.70
C HIS A 70 -10.44 5.36 -3.13
N ALA A 71 -9.83 6.50 -3.29
CA ALA A 71 -9.58 7.07 -4.62
C ALA A 71 -8.47 6.32 -5.37
N ASN A 72 -7.63 5.57 -4.67
CA ASN A 72 -6.44 4.94 -5.25
C ASN A 72 -6.48 3.41 -5.30
N THR A 73 -7.50 2.80 -4.72
CA THR A 73 -7.66 1.34 -4.83
C THR A 73 -9.12 0.97 -5.02
N THR A 74 -9.37 -0.07 -5.80
CA THR A 74 -10.69 -0.67 -5.93
C THR A 74 -10.90 -1.83 -4.96
N GLY A 75 -9.87 -2.22 -4.20
CA GLY A 75 -9.96 -3.26 -3.20
C GLY A 75 -10.67 -2.79 -1.93
N THR A 76 -10.76 -3.68 -0.95
CA THR A 76 -11.37 -3.35 0.33
C THR A 76 -10.40 -2.61 1.23
N ILE A 77 -10.93 -1.79 2.13
CA ILE A 77 -10.14 -1.10 3.14
C ILE A 77 -10.69 -1.49 4.49
N GLU A 78 -9.85 -2.09 5.33
CA GLU A 78 -10.20 -2.46 6.68
C GLU A 78 -9.35 -1.64 7.65
N GLN A 79 -9.96 -1.29 8.78
CA GLN A 79 -9.27 -0.64 9.88
C GLN A 79 -9.31 -1.55 11.10
N GLN A 80 -8.14 -1.78 11.68
CA GLN A 80 -8.02 -2.57 12.91
C GLN A 80 -8.17 -1.72 14.15
#